data_13bfee986c38d6dc3fc29dffc3916866
#
_entry.id   13bfee986c38d6dc3fc29dffc3916866
#
_cell.length_a   1.000
_cell.length_b   1.000
_cell.length_c   1.000
_cell.angle_alpha   90.00
_cell.angle_beta   90.00
_cell.angle_gamma   90.00
#
_symmetry.space_group_name_H-M   'P 1'
#
loop_
_entity.id
_entity.type
_entity.pdbx_description
1 polymer ?
#
loop_
_entity_poly.entity_id
_entity_poly.type
_entity_poly.pdbx_seq_one_letter_code
_entity_poly.pdbx_strand_id
1 'polypeptide(L)'
;EVTLHNGVDPVSGRKVGLETGDPRGFRTYEELYAAFMRQIHYFVDMKVRVSNYIDRMFAKYAPATFLSLFIDDCIAKGKDYYDRGPRYNTTYIQCTGLGTITDSLSSLRKHVFEDKTFTMEALLDAMADNFEGHEPMRQMILNRTPFFGNDDPYADQIAVRVFDDLYDAICLLYTSPSPRDGAT
;
A
#
# COMPACT_ATOMS: atom_id res chain seq x y z
N GLU A 1 6.78 -0.46 7.45
CA GLU A 1 8.22 -0.71 7.66
C GLU A 1 9.10 0.10 6.71
N VAL A 2 8.92 0.00 5.39
CA VAL A 2 9.76 0.69 4.40
C VAL A 2 9.89 2.20 4.66
N THR A 3 8.80 2.86 5.11
CA THR A 3 8.84 4.27 5.52
C THR A 3 9.71 4.50 6.75
N LEU A 4 9.65 3.60 7.73
CA LEU A 4 10.42 3.67 8.97
C LEU A 4 11.91 3.31 8.78
N HIS A 5 12.28 2.78 7.62
CA HIS A 5 13.65 2.41 7.25
C HIS A 5 14.15 3.19 6.01
N ASN A 6 13.58 4.38 5.75
CA ASN A 6 13.99 5.26 4.66
C ASN A 6 14.13 4.57 3.29
N GLY A 7 13.16 3.72 2.95
CA GLY A 7 13.13 3.01 1.67
C GLY A 7 13.84 1.65 1.66
N VAL A 8 14.41 1.22 2.77
CA VAL A 8 15.08 -0.07 2.91
C VAL A 8 14.11 -1.11 3.50
N ASP A 9 14.13 -2.32 2.96
CA ASP A 9 13.49 -3.47 3.58
C ASP A 9 14.40 -4.02 4.70
N PRO A 10 13.96 -4.00 5.97
CA PRO A 10 14.81 -4.40 7.09
C PRO A 10 15.19 -5.89 7.08
N VAL A 11 14.38 -6.73 6.44
CA VAL A 11 14.65 -8.18 6.39
C VAL A 11 15.76 -8.50 5.38
N SER A 12 15.68 -7.94 4.18
CA SER A 12 16.68 -8.23 3.12
C SER A 12 17.84 -7.25 3.10
N GLY A 13 17.75 -6.12 3.80
CA GLY A 13 18.70 -5.02 3.76
C GLY A 13 18.75 -4.28 2.40
N ARG A 14 17.81 -4.56 1.50
CA ARG A 14 17.79 -3.97 0.15
C ARG A 14 16.96 -2.70 0.12
N LYS A 15 17.42 -1.75 -0.67
CA LYS A 15 16.62 -0.58 -1.01
C LYS A 15 15.52 -0.98 -1.98
N VAL A 16 14.28 -0.95 -1.51
CA VAL A 16 13.09 -1.33 -2.29
C VAL A 16 12.14 -0.15 -2.55
N GLY A 17 12.23 0.91 -1.74
CA GLY A 17 11.40 2.10 -1.84
C GLY A 17 12.20 3.38 -2.05
N LEU A 18 11.52 4.52 -1.92
CA LEU A 18 12.11 5.85 -1.99
C LEU A 18 12.86 6.21 -0.70
N GLU A 19 13.86 7.07 -0.82
CA GLU A 19 14.41 7.78 0.34
C GLU A 19 13.43 8.89 0.72
N THR A 20 12.66 8.66 1.80
CA THR A 20 11.64 9.60 2.26
C THR A 20 12.05 10.37 3.51
N GLY A 21 13.26 10.14 3.99
CA GLY A 21 13.85 10.74 5.17
C GLY A 21 13.99 9.75 6.33
N ASP A 22 14.91 10.04 7.24
CA ASP A 22 15.05 9.28 8.48
C ASP A 22 13.85 9.60 9.40
N PRO A 23 13.06 8.60 9.82
CA PRO A 23 11.90 8.83 10.66
C PRO A 23 12.22 9.44 12.04
N ARG A 24 13.46 9.29 12.52
CA ARG A 24 13.94 9.96 13.75
C ARG A 24 13.92 11.49 13.62
N GLY A 25 14.00 12.02 12.40
CA GLY A 25 13.95 13.45 12.11
C GLY A 25 12.54 14.03 12.00
N PHE A 26 11.51 13.23 11.91
CA PHE A 26 10.13 13.71 11.79
C PHE A 26 9.64 14.31 13.12
N ARG A 27 9.14 15.53 13.04
CA ARG A 27 8.66 16.29 14.22
C ARG A 27 7.18 16.16 14.42
N THR A 28 6.44 15.85 13.36
CA THR A 28 4.98 15.76 13.34
C THR A 28 4.52 14.46 12.71
N TYR A 29 3.33 14.03 13.11
CA TYR A 29 2.66 12.89 12.46
C TYR A 29 2.44 13.14 10.96
N GLU A 30 2.15 14.37 10.56
CA GLU A 30 1.91 14.71 9.15
C GLU A 30 3.18 14.56 8.29
N GLU A 31 4.36 14.82 8.83
CA GLU A 31 5.63 14.55 8.12
C GLU A 31 5.83 13.05 7.89
N LEU A 32 5.55 12.23 8.90
CA LEU A 32 5.59 10.76 8.77
C LEU A 32 4.54 10.27 7.77
N TYR A 33 3.32 10.76 7.87
CA TYR A 33 2.23 10.39 6.97
C TYR A 33 2.54 10.79 5.52
N ALA A 34 3.09 11.97 5.29
CA ALA A 34 3.52 12.39 3.96
C ALA A 34 4.66 11.50 3.39
N ALA A 35 5.60 11.09 4.24
CA ALA A 35 6.63 10.13 3.85
C ALA A 35 6.03 8.76 3.50
N PHE A 36 5.06 8.28 4.29
CA PHE A 36 4.31 7.06 4.02
C PHE A 36 3.57 7.14 2.68
N MET A 37 2.86 8.23 2.40
CA MET A 37 2.11 8.38 1.14
C MET A 37 3.05 8.47 -0.07
N ARG A 38 4.25 9.06 0.04
CA ARG A 38 5.26 9.00 -1.03
C ARG A 38 5.67 7.56 -1.36
N GLN A 39 5.84 6.70 -0.35
CA GLN A 39 6.09 5.27 -0.58
C GLN A 39 4.90 4.59 -1.27
N ILE A 40 3.68 4.87 -0.82
CA ILE A 40 2.46 4.32 -1.44
C ILE A 40 2.38 4.70 -2.92
N HIS A 41 2.53 5.97 -3.26
CA HIS A 41 2.51 6.42 -4.66
C HIS A 41 3.56 5.71 -5.52
N TYR A 42 4.77 5.55 -5.00
CA TYR A 42 5.84 4.83 -5.68
C TYR A 42 5.47 3.37 -5.96
N PHE A 43 4.97 2.65 -4.95
CA PHE A 43 4.59 1.24 -5.10
C PHE A 43 3.34 1.07 -5.97
N VAL A 44 2.37 1.97 -5.90
CA VAL A 44 1.18 1.96 -6.76
C VAL A 44 1.57 2.16 -8.23
N ASP A 45 2.42 3.16 -8.55
CA ASP A 45 2.93 3.36 -9.91
C ASP A 45 3.66 2.12 -10.44
N MET A 46 4.57 1.55 -9.63
CA MET A 46 5.27 0.31 -9.98
C MET A 46 4.28 -0.84 -10.22
N LYS A 47 3.30 -1.02 -9.32
CA LYS A 47 2.29 -2.08 -9.42
C LYS A 47 1.46 -1.95 -10.69
N VAL A 48 1.03 -0.75 -11.05
CA VAL A 48 0.26 -0.50 -12.29
C VAL A 48 1.10 -0.86 -13.52
N ARG A 49 2.34 -0.41 -13.60
CA ARG A 49 3.24 -0.72 -14.73
C ARG A 49 3.49 -2.22 -14.86
N VAL A 50 3.79 -2.89 -13.75
CA VAL A 50 4.05 -4.34 -13.74
C VAL A 50 2.78 -5.12 -14.10
N SER A 51 1.63 -4.76 -13.55
CA SER A 51 0.34 -5.40 -13.91
C SER A 51 0.03 -5.25 -15.38
N ASN A 52 0.21 -4.07 -15.95
CA ASN A 52 0.05 -3.83 -17.38
C ASN A 52 1.00 -4.66 -18.26
N TYR A 53 2.21 -4.90 -17.78
CA TYR A 53 3.15 -5.78 -18.48
C TYR A 53 2.72 -7.24 -18.39
N ILE A 54 2.32 -7.68 -17.21
CA ILE A 54 1.82 -9.06 -16.97
C ILE A 54 0.59 -9.34 -17.85
N ASP A 55 -0.38 -8.43 -17.94
CA ASP A 55 -1.57 -8.59 -18.77
C ASP A 55 -1.21 -8.84 -20.23
N ARG A 56 -0.22 -8.09 -20.77
CA ARG A 56 0.28 -8.29 -22.14
C ARG A 56 0.96 -9.65 -22.31
N MET A 57 1.70 -10.12 -21.29
CA MET A 57 2.34 -11.42 -21.32
C MET A 57 1.31 -12.55 -21.30
N PHE A 58 0.26 -12.44 -20.48
CA PHE A 58 -0.83 -13.40 -20.48
C PHE A 58 -1.56 -13.45 -21.83
N ALA A 59 -1.90 -12.31 -22.40
CA ALA A 59 -2.54 -12.24 -23.71
C ALA A 59 -1.71 -12.93 -24.81
N LYS A 60 -0.37 -12.84 -24.72
CA LYS A 60 0.52 -13.37 -25.75
C LYS A 60 0.91 -14.83 -25.54
N TYR A 61 1.21 -15.23 -24.31
CA TYR A 61 1.85 -16.51 -24.03
C TYR A 61 1.00 -17.50 -23.24
N ALA A 62 -0.08 -17.03 -22.61
CA ALA A 62 -0.97 -17.86 -21.81
C ALA A 62 -2.45 -17.46 -22.00
N PRO A 63 -2.96 -17.49 -23.26
CA PRO A 63 -4.34 -17.12 -23.54
C PRO A 63 -5.32 -18.06 -22.82
N ALA A 64 -6.43 -17.52 -22.35
CA ALA A 64 -7.52 -18.27 -21.72
C ALA A 64 -8.55 -18.73 -22.76
N THR A 65 -8.13 -19.53 -23.73
CA THR A 65 -8.94 -19.93 -24.89
C THR A 65 -10.26 -20.62 -24.50
N PHE A 66 -10.22 -21.51 -23.52
CA PHE A 66 -11.41 -22.20 -23.05
C PHE A 66 -12.41 -21.23 -22.39
N LEU A 67 -11.93 -20.33 -21.54
CA LEU A 67 -12.77 -19.29 -20.91
C LEU A 67 -13.38 -18.36 -21.97
N SER A 68 -12.61 -18.03 -22.99
CA SER A 68 -13.03 -17.13 -24.07
C SER A 68 -14.21 -17.68 -24.87
N LEU A 69 -14.39 -19.02 -24.94
CA LEU A 69 -15.52 -19.64 -25.60
C LEU A 69 -16.88 -19.44 -24.90
N PHE A 70 -16.87 -19.08 -23.62
CA PHE A 70 -18.08 -18.82 -22.84
C PHE A 70 -18.44 -17.34 -22.77
N ILE A 71 -17.71 -16.47 -23.47
CA ILE A 71 -17.91 -15.02 -23.43
C ILE A 71 -18.25 -14.54 -24.84
N ASP A 72 -19.50 -14.12 -25.03
CA ASP A 72 -20.03 -13.68 -26.33
C ASP A 72 -19.17 -12.60 -26.99
N ASP A 73 -18.73 -11.61 -26.23
CA ASP A 73 -17.88 -10.54 -26.75
C ASP A 73 -16.50 -11.05 -27.22
N CYS A 74 -15.95 -12.11 -26.62
CA CYS A 74 -14.70 -12.73 -27.06
C CYS A 74 -14.90 -13.41 -28.41
N ILE A 75 -16.01 -14.14 -28.57
CA ILE A 75 -16.36 -14.79 -29.84
C ILE A 75 -16.62 -13.75 -30.93
N ALA A 76 -17.47 -12.74 -30.62
CA ALA A 76 -17.83 -11.70 -31.58
C ALA A 76 -16.64 -10.88 -32.09
N LYS A 77 -15.65 -10.64 -31.22
CA LYS A 77 -14.44 -9.87 -31.53
C LYS A 77 -13.29 -10.72 -32.04
N GLY A 78 -13.36 -12.05 -31.92
CA GLY A 78 -12.24 -12.95 -32.17
C GLY A 78 -11.02 -12.71 -31.27
N LYS A 79 -11.27 -12.29 -30.02
CA LYS A 79 -10.23 -11.92 -29.05
C LYS A 79 -10.30 -12.74 -27.78
N ASP A 80 -9.14 -13.12 -27.28
CA ASP A 80 -9.02 -13.85 -26.00
C ASP A 80 -9.46 -12.99 -24.82
N TYR A 81 -9.83 -13.66 -23.73
CA TYR A 81 -10.19 -13.04 -22.46
C TYR A 81 -9.13 -12.04 -21.99
N TYR A 82 -7.85 -12.40 -22.03
CA TYR A 82 -6.76 -11.52 -21.63
C TYR A 82 -6.39 -10.48 -22.70
N ASP A 83 -6.84 -10.63 -23.96
CA ASP A 83 -6.63 -9.66 -25.05
C ASP A 83 -7.82 -8.73 -25.27
N ARG A 84 -8.46 -8.28 -24.19
CA ARG A 84 -9.62 -7.36 -24.22
C ARG A 84 -10.83 -7.89 -24.99
N GLY A 85 -11.01 -9.21 -24.99
CA GLY A 85 -12.22 -9.85 -25.55
C GLY A 85 -13.49 -9.39 -24.85
N PRO A 86 -13.60 -9.53 -23.52
CA PRO A 86 -14.80 -9.13 -22.78
C PRO A 86 -15.11 -7.63 -22.93
N ARG A 87 -16.40 -7.27 -22.79
CA ARG A 87 -16.85 -5.87 -22.76
C ARG A 87 -16.29 -5.11 -21.57
N TYR A 88 -16.28 -5.76 -20.42
CA TYR A 88 -15.72 -5.27 -19.17
C TYR A 88 -14.47 -6.08 -18.85
N ASN A 89 -13.33 -5.53 -19.18
CA ASN A 89 -12.02 -6.12 -18.88
C ASN A 89 -11.28 -5.16 -17.96
N THR A 90 -11.21 -5.52 -16.68
CA THR A 90 -10.61 -4.69 -15.64
C THR A 90 -9.42 -5.39 -15.02
N THR A 91 -8.36 -4.63 -14.74
CA THR A 91 -7.24 -5.07 -13.91
C THR A 91 -7.50 -4.63 -12.48
N TYR A 92 -7.57 -5.60 -11.57
CA TYR A 92 -7.88 -5.31 -10.17
C TYR A 92 -6.61 -5.00 -9.38
N ILE A 93 -6.69 -3.98 -8.53
CA ILE A 93 -5.71 -3.70 -7.49
C ILE A 93 -6.36 -4.01 -6.16
N GLN A 94 -5.90 -5.07 -5.51
CA GLN A 94 -6.35 -5.43 -4.17
C GLN A 94 -5.50 -4.72 -3.14
N CYS A 95 -6.15 -3.96 -2.26
CA CYS A 95 -5.53 -3.28 -1.14
C CYS A 95 -5.80 -4.10 0.13
N THR A 96 -4.84 -4.93 0.51
CA THR A 96 -4.91 -5.73 1.73
C THR A 96 -4.13 -5.07 2.85
N GLY A 97 -4.52 -5.32 4.11
CA GLY A 97 -3.79 -4.84 5.28
C GLY A 97 -4.21 -3.43 5.77
N LEU A 98 -5.39 -2.94 5.37
CA LEU A 98 -5.88 -1.63 5.84
C LEU A 98 -5.94 -1.56 7.37
N GLY A 99 -6.45 -2.59 8.04
CA GLY A 99 -6.47 -2.65 9.51
C GLY A 99 -5.06 -2.56 10.10
N THR A 100 -4.14 -3.38 9.61
CA THR A 100 -2.75 -3.40 10.13
C THR A 100 -2.04 -2.05 9.95
N ILE A 101 -2.21 -1.39 8.81
CA ILE A 101 -1.59 -0.07 8.60
C ILE A 101 -2.26 1.01 9.43
N THR A 102 -3.58 0.93 9.62
CA THR A 102 -4.33 1.84 10.50
C THR A 102 -3.82 1.71 11.93
N ASP A 103 -3.69 0.51 12.46
CA ASP A 103 -3.19 0.24 13.79
C ASP A 103 -1.75 0.75 13.99
N SER A 104 -0.89 0.54 12.98
CA SER A 104 0.48 1.05 12.99
C SER A 104 0.52 2.58 13.01
N LEU A 105 -0.28 3.25 12.17
CA LEU A 105 -0.35 4.71 12.13
C LEU A 105 -1.00 5.29 13.39
N SER A 106 -2.02 4.63 13.93
CA SER A 106 -2.67 4.99 15.20
C SER A 106 -1.66 4.94 16.36
N SER A 107 -0.90 3.84 16.43
CA SER A 107 0.14 3.68 17.44
C SER A 107 1.23 4.76 17.35
N LEU A 108 1.76 4.99 16.16
CA LEU A 108 2.79 6.02 15.92
C LEU A 108 2.26 7.42 16.26
N ARG A 109 1.07 7.76 15.76
CA ARG A 109 0.44 9.06 16.03
C ARG A 109 0.28 9.28 17.52
N LYS A 110 -0.33 8.34 18.21
CA LYS A 110 -0.64 8.46 19.64
C LYS A 110 0.63 8.51 20.50
N HIS A 111 1.46 7.49 20.40
CA HIS A 111 2.54 7.30 21.37
C HIS A 111 3.81 8.09 21.07
N VAL A 112 4.13 8.34 19.79
CA VAL A 112 5.34 9.07 19.41
C VAL A 112 5.08 10.57 19.28
N PHE A 113 3.98 10.96 18.62
CA PHE A 113 3.77 12.37 18.26
C PHE A 113 2.85 13.12 19.23
N GLU A 114 1.76 12.52 19.70
CA GLU A 114 0.79 13.17 20.60
C GLU A 114 1.18 13.02 22.07
N ASP A 115 1.13 11.80 22.61
CA ASP A 115 1.39 11.55 24.03
C ASP A 115 2.90 11.58 24.36
N LYS A 116 3.77 11.42 23.35
CA LYS A 116 5.24 11.37 23.47
C LYS A 116 5.69 10.39 24.56
N THR A 117 5.05 9.25 24.60
CA THR A 117 5.31 8.19 25.59
C THR A 117 6.70 7.56 25.41
N PHE A 118 7.14 7.48 24.17
CA PHE A 118 8.48 7.08 23.76
C PHE A 118 8.90 7.80 22.48
N THR A 119 10.19 7.87 22.23
CA THR A 119 10.75 8.48 21.03
C THR A 119 10.67 7.54 19.84
N MET A 120 10.73 8.09 18.62
CA MET A 120 10.84 7.27 17.39
C MET A 120 12.09 6.38 17.44
N GLU A 121 13.22 6.90 17.94
CA GLU A 121 14.46 6.14 18.09
C GLU A 121 14.25 4.91 18.99
N ALA A 122 13.70 5.11 20.18
CA ALA A 122 13.44 3.99 21.13
C ALA A 122 12.49 2.94 20.53
N LEU A 123 11.49 3.37 19.75
CA LEU A 123 10.60 2.44 19.07
C LEU A 123 11.32 1.63 18.00
N LEU A 124 12.14 2.28 17.17
CA LEU A 124 12.89 1.60 16.11
C LEU A 124 13.89 0.59 16.69
N ASP A 125 14.56 0.95 17.79
CA ASP A 125 15.47 0.03 18.49
C ASP A 125 14.71 -1.17 19.05
N ALA A 126 13.55 -0.95 19.70
CA ALA A 126 12.70 -2.03 20.19
C ALA A 126 12.18 -2.94 19.07
N MET A 127 11.85 -2.35 17.89
CA MET A 127 11.45 -3.13 16.72
C MET A 127 12.60 -3.96 16.15
N ALA A 128 13.82 -3.42 16.12
CA ALA A 128 15.01 -4.13 15.65
C ALA A 128 15.30 -5.36 16.52
N ASP A 129 15.06 -5.25 17.83
CA ASP A 129 15.19 -6.35 18.79
C ASP A 129 13.93 -7.22 18.89
N ASN A 130 12.95 -7.06 17.97
CA ASN A 130 11.66 -7.76 18.03
C ASN A 130 10.96 -7.64 19.40
N PHE A 131 11.13 -6.48 20.04
CA PHE A 131 10.68 -6.16 21.40
C PHE A 131 11.28 -7.04 22.51
N GLU A 132 12.32 -7.80 22.25
CA GLU A 132 13.05 -8.52 23.31
C GLU A 132 13.69 -7.52 24.26
N GLY A 133 13.41 -7.64 25.56
CA GLY A 133 13.82 -6.64 26.55
C GLY A 133 12.97 -5.35 26.62
N HIS A 134 12.04 -5.16 25.69
CA HIS A 134 11.17 -3.97 25.59
C HIS A 134 9.68 -4.29 25.86
N GLU A 135 9.39 -5.36 26.61
CA GLU A 135 8.03 -5.82 26.87
C GLU A 135 7.09 -4.75 27.46
N PRO A 136 7.51 -3.84 28.37
CA PRO A 136 6.65 -2.75 28.84
C PRO A 136 6.16 -1.84 27.72
N MET A 137 7.02 -1.49 26.75
CA MET A 137 6.66 -0.70 25.58
C MET A 137 5.67 -1.47 24.69
N ARG A 138 5.95 -2.74 24.42
CA ARG A 138 5.07 -3.62 23.66
C ARG A 138 3.67 -3.70 24.27
N GLN A 139 3.58 -3.93 25.57
CA GLN A 139 2.31 -3.99 26.31
C GLN A 139 1.58 -2.65 26.31
N MET A 140 2.29 -1.54 26.37
CA MET A 140 1.69 -0.22 26.26
C MET A 140 1.05 -0.01 24.88
N ILE A 141 1.77 -0.37 23.81
CA ILE A 141 1.23 -0.30 22.43
C ILE A 141 -0.02 -1.16 22.33
N LEU A 142 0.04 -2.41 22.75
CA LEU A 142 -1.08 -3.35 22.63
C LEU A 142 -2.34 -2.96 23.43
N ASN A 143 -2.16 -2.32 24.59
CA ASN A 143 -3.27 -2.09 25.53
C ASN A 143 -3.78 -0.62 25.50
N ARG A 144 -3.05 0.32 24.92
CA ARG A 144 -3.40 1.75 24.96
C ARG A 144 -3.54 2.41 23.61
N THR A 145 -3.26 1.70 22.53
CA THR A 145 -3.51 2.20 21.18
C THR A 145 -4.99 2.01 20.83
N PRO A 146 -5.68 3.02 20.29
CA PRO A 146 -6.96 2.82 19.61
C PRO A 146 -6.74 2.00 18.35
N PHE A 147 -7.30 0.79 18.29
CA PHE A 147 -7.17 -0.11 17.15
C PHE A 147 -8.41 -0.09 16.25
N PHE A 148 -8.19 -0.30 14.97
CA PHE A 148 -9.25 -0.40 13.97
C PHE A 148 -10.19 -1.58 14.27
N GLY A 149 -11.49 -1.37 14.04
CA GLY A 149 -12.52 -2.39 14.23
C GLY A 149 -13.13 -2.41 15.63
N ASN A 150 -12.80 -1.45 16.49
CA ASN A 150 -13.35 -1.33 17.85
C ASN A 150 -14.33 -0.14 18.01
N ASP A 151 -14.85 0.38 16.90
CA ASP A 151 -15.75 1.55 16.90
C ASP A 151 -15.12 2.76 17.61
N ASP A 152 -13.82 2.99 17.37
CA ASP A 152 -13.08 4.12 17.90
C ASP A 152 -12.81 5.15 16.79
N PRO A 153 -13.42 6.36 16.89
CA PRO A 153 -13.26 7.39 15.86
C PRO A 153 -11.80 7.80 15.59
N TYR A 154 -10.92 7.62 16.55
CA TYR A 154 -9.50 7.93 16.38
C TYR A 154 -8.82 7.03 15.34
N ALA A 155 -9.06 5.73 15.44
CA ALA A 155 -8.54 4.76 14.49
C ALA A 155 -9.31 4.80 13.16
N ASP A 156 -10.64 4.92 13.23
CA ASP A 156 -11.50 4.89 12.04
C ASP A 156 -11.21 6.06 11.09
N GLN A 157 -10.95 7.26 11.61
CA GLN A 157 -10.55 8.42 10.80
C GLN A 157 -9.22 8.18 10.08
N ILE A 158 -8.27 7.49 10.71
CA ILE A 158 -7.01 7.12 10.05
C ILE A 158 -7.28 6.13 8.92
N ALA A 159 -8.14 5.13 9.14
CA ALA A 159 -8.51 4.15 8.12
C ALA A 159 -9.19 4.82 6.92
N VAL A 160 -10.15 5.71 7.16
CA VAL A 160 -10.82 6.48 6.10
C VAL A 160 -9.80 7.29 5.31
N ARG A 161 -8.94 8.05 5.98
CA ARG A 161 -7.92 8.86 5.32
C ARG A 161 -6.98 8.02 4.46
N VAL A 162 -6.47 6.91 4.99
CA VAL A 162 -5.59 6.00 4.23
C VAL A 162 -6.29 5.44 3.01
N PHE A 163 -7.56 5.06 3.16
CA PHE A 163 -8.34 4.51 2.05
C PHE A 163 -8.60 5.56 0.96
N ASP A 164 -9.00 6.77 1.33
CA ASP A 164 -9.26 7.85 0.40
C ASP A 164 -7.99 8.28 -0.35
N ASP A 165 -6.89 8.47 0.36
CA ASP A 165 -5.60 8.84 -0.24
C ASP A 165 -5.07 7.73 -1.18
N LEU A 166 -5.28 6.46 -0.83
CA LEU A 166 -4.93 5.33 -1.67
C LEU A 166 -5.83 5.23 -2.91
N TYR A 167 -7.13 5.46 -2.72
CA TYR A 167 -8.09 5.52 -3.83
C TYR A 167 -7.70 6.61 -4.83
N ASP A 168 -7.38 7.80 -4.36
CA ASP A 168 -6.94 8.91 -5.19
C ASP A 168 -5.62 8.59 -5.91
N ALA A 169 -4.66 7.97 -5.23
CA ALA A 169 -3.40 7.55 -5.83
C ALA A 169 -3.62 6.56 -6.99
N ILE A 170 -4.59 5.66 -6.87
CA ILE A 170 -4.93 4.69 -7.91
C ILE A 170 -5.70 5.37 -9.04
N CYS A 171 -6.72 6.17 -8.72
CA CYS A 171 -7.58 6.83 -9.73
C CYS A 171 -6.81 7.81 -10.59
N LEU A 172 -5.87 8.58 -10.05
CA LEU A 172 -5.02 9.50 -10.81
C LEU A 172 -4.18 8.79 -11.88
N LEU A 173 -3.78 7.55 -11.64
CA LEU A 173 -3.03 6.74 -12.62
C LEU A 173 -3.93 6.14 -13.71
N TYR A 174 -5.22 5.94 -13.42
CA TYR A 174 -6.18 5.41 -14.39
C TYR A 174 -6.82 6.52 -15.26
N THR A 175 -6.87 7.75 -14.79
CA THR A 175 -7.40 8.90 -15.52
C THR A 175 -6.35 9.60 -16.37
N SER A 176 -5.07 9.37 -16.16
CA SER A 176 -4.04 9.74 -17.12
C SER A 176 -4.22 8.91 -18.38
N PRO A 177 -4.22 9.50 -19.60
CA PRO A 177 -4.32 8.73 -20.82
C PRO A 177 -3.25 7.64 -20.79
N SER A 178 -3.72 6.41 -20.72
CA SER A 178 -2.82 5.24 -20.74
C SER A 178 -2.02 5.32 -22.04
N PRO A 179 -0.72 4.99 -22.04
CA PRO A 179 0.03 4.81 -23.31
C PRO A 179 -0.65 3.85 -24.30
N ARG A 180 -1.73 3.18 -23.86
CA ARG A 180 -2.59 2.31 -24.65
C ARG A 180 -3.64 3.07 -25.47
N ASP A 181 -4.02 4.30 -25.06
CA ASP A 181 -5.08 5.06 -25.74
C ASP A 181 -4.56 5.82 -26.98
N GLY A 182 -3.25 5.85 -27.19
CA GLY A 182 -2.58 6.49 -28.33
C GLY A 182 -1.97 5.51 -29.35
N ALA A 183 -2.16 4.20 -29.19
CA ALA A 183 -1.67 3.20 -30.13
C ALA A 183 -2.87 2.59 -30.89
N THR A 184 -3.41 3.35 -31.85
CA THR A 184 -4.17 2.83 -33.00
C THR A 184 -3.20 2.32 -34.03
#